data_b9a7654ea4409c6905643e217722fe32
#
_entry.id   b9a7654ea4409c6905643e217722fe32
#
_cell.length_a   1.000
_cell.length_b   1.000
_cell.length_c   1.000
_cell.angle_alpha   90.00
_cell.angle_beta   90.00
_cell.angle_gamma   90.00
#
_symmetry.space_group_name_H-M   'P 1'
#
loop_
_entity.id
_entity.type
_entity.pdbx_description
1 polymer ?
#
loop_
_entity_poly.entity_id
_entity_poly.type
_entity_poly.pdbx_seq_one_letter_code
_entity_poly.pdbx_strand_id
1 'polypeptide(L)'
;MNETAKQILDTVQVGALATVNQDGSPIVTPLHFARHGDVIVWVSDKSAQHSQNIDRSDKVQFVVWNEQKQAIYLDTTASRVGADDEADVRASYSKKLGGFMPNFTNPQFYQAKIGQIDENSTTGNWLHFVA
;
A
#
# COMPACT_ATOMS: atom_id res chain seq x y z
N MET A 1 11.58 12.61 -0.34
CA MET A 1 11.56 11.13 -0.25
C MET A 1 12.83 10.57 -0.83
N ASN A 2 13.32 9.47 -0.28
CA ASN A 2 14.46 8.73 -0.81
C ASN A 2 14.20 8.34 -2.29
N GLU A 3 15.15 8.66 -3.19
CA GLU A 3 14.95 8.45 -4.63
C GLU A 3 14.84 6.97 -5.02
N THR A 4 15.61 6.10 -4.36
CA THR A 4 15.50 4.66 -4.59
C THR A 4 14.13 4.14 -4.21
N ALA A 5 13.62 4.56 -3.05
CA ALA A 5 12.28 4.18 -2.59
C ALA A 5 11.21 4.66 -3.55
N LYS A 6 11.29 5.92 -3.98
CA LYS A 6 10.35 6.49 -4.94
C LYS A 6 10.34 5.70 -6.24
N GLN A 7 11.51 5.38 -6.77
CA GLN A 7 11.63 4.61 -8.02
C GLN A 7 10.99 3.23 -7.88
N ILE A 8 11.24 2.52 -6.78
CA ILE A 8 10.64 1.20 -6.54
C ILE A 8 9.13 1.32 -6.44
N LEU A 9 8.63 2.28 -5.66
CA LEU A 9 7.19 2.46 -5.48
C LEU A 9 6.48 2.89 -6.77
N ASP A 10 7.17 3.60 -7.66
CA ASP A 10 6.57 4.09 -8.90
C ASP A 10 6.66 3.07 -10.05
N THR A 11 7.56 2.08 -9.98
CA THR A 11 7.77 1.11 -11.06
C THR A 11 7.21 -0.28 -10.74
N VAL A 12 7.29 -0.73 -9.50
CA VAL A 12 6.74 -2.04 -9.12
C VAL A 12 5.22 -1.92 -8.97
N GLN A 13 4.48 -2.82 -9.62
CA GLN A 13 3.02 -2.71 -9.69
C GLN A 13 2.29 -3.48 -8.60
N VAL A 14 2.93 -4.49 -8.00
CA VAL A 14 2.30 -5.34 -6.99
C VAL A 14 3.15 -5.34 -5.73
N GLY A 15 2.49 -5.13 -4.59
CA GLY A 15 3.09 -5.28 -3.28
C GLY A 15 2.28 -6.25 -2.44
N ALA A 16 2.74 -6.51 -1.22
CA ALA A 16 2.08 -7.40 -0.28
C ALA A 16 1.64 -6.64 0.96
N LEU A 17 0.34 -6.66 1.21
CA LEU A 17 -0.28 -6.02 2.38
C LEU A 17 -0.50 -7.04 3.47
N ALA A 18 0.04 -6.78 4.66
CA ALA A 18 -0.19 -7.59 5.86
C ALA A 18 -1.20 -6.89 6.76
N THR A 19 -2.24 -7.62 7.14
CA THR A 19 -3.25 -7.19 8.11
C THR A 19 -3.45 -8.28 9.13
N VAL A 20 -4.24 -7.99 10.17
CA VAL A 20 -4.50 -8.92 11.27
C VAL A 20 -5.98 -9.23 11.33
N ASN A 21 -6.32 -10.51 11.30
CA ASN A 21 -7.68 -10.98 11.46
C ASN A 21 -8.18 -10.75 12.88
N GLN A 22 -9.50 -10.84 13.07
CA GLN A 22 -10.12 -10.62 14.38
C GLN A 22 -9.57 -11.55 15.47
N ASP A 23 -9.18 -12.76 15.09
CA ASP A 23 -8.61 -13.74 16.04
C ASP A 23 -7.12 -13.54 16.32
N GLY A 24 -6.51 -12.50 15.74
CA GLY A 24 -5.09 -12.19 15.90
C GLY A 24 -4.17 -12.85 14.89
N SER A 25 -4.67 -13.72 14.02
CA SER A 25 -3.84 -14.35 13.00
C SER A 25 -3.53 -13.36 11.87
N PRO A 26 -2.30 -13.39 11.33
CA PRO A 26 -1.94 -12.50 10.22
C PRO A 26 -2.46 -13.03 8.89
N ILE A 27 -2.71 -12.11 7.97
CA ILE A 27 -3.00 -12.43 6.56
C ILE A 27 -2.18 -11.50 5.67
N VAL A 28 -1.64 -12.05 4.59
CA VAL A 28 -0.87 -11.29 3.60
C VAL A 28 -1.58 -11.40 2.26
N THR A 29 -1.81 -10.25 1.62
CA THR A 29 -2.57 -10.17 0.37
C THR A 29 -1.74 -9.43 -0.68
N PRO A 30 -1.51 -9.99 -1.86
CA PRO A 30 -0.89 -9.25 -2.96
C PRO A 30 -1.89 -8.25 -3.54
N LEU A 31 -1.44 -7.03 -3.79
CA LEU A 31 -2.28 -5.96 -4.30
C LEU A 31 -1.55 -5.17 -5.37
N HIS A 32 -2.26 -4.79 -6.44
CA HIS A 32 -1.81 -3.71 -7.28
C HIS A 32 -1.93 -2.40 -6.49
N PHE A 33 -0.97 -1.51 -6.67
CA PHE A 33 -0.95 -0.26 -5.93
C PHE A 33 -0.32 0.86 -6.75
N ALA A 34 -0.52 2.08 -6.30
CA ALA A 34 0.16 3.25 -6.83
C ALA A 34 0.56 4.18 -5.68
N ARG A 35 1.59 4.99 -5.92
CA ARG A 35 1.92 6.08 -5.00
C ARG A 35 1.13 7.32 -5.41
N HIS A 36 0.56 8.00 -4.43
CA HIS A 36 -0.14 9.26 -4.59
C HIS A 36 0.42 10.24 -3.55
N GLY A 37 1.39 11.07 -3.96
CA GLY A 37 2.08 11.93 -3.02
C GLY A 37 2.86 11.12 -1.97
N ASP A 38 2.50 11.29 -0.71
CA ASP A 38 3.13 10.64 0.44
C ASP A 38 2.38 9.42 0.95
N VAL A 39 1.42 8.92 0.17
CA VAL A 39 0.67 7.70 0.48
C VAL A 39 0.79 6.70 -0.66
N ILE A 40 0.60 5.42 -0.34
CA ILE A 40 0.28 4.40 -1.33
C ILE A 40 -1.22 4.18 -1.31
N VAL A 41 -1.79 3.86 -2.47
CA VAL A 41 -3.23 3.66 -2.64
C VAL A 41 -3.50 2.38 -3.39
N TRP A 42 -4.61 1.75 -3.07
CA TRP A 42 -5.12 0.57 -3.78
C TRP A 42 -6.63 0.56 -3.74
N VAL A 43 -7.23 -0.23 -4.62
CA VAL A 43 -8.67 -0.47 -4.62
C VAL A 43 -8.94 -1.92 -4.27
N SER A 44 -9.94 -2.15 -3.42
CA SER A 44 -10.37 -3.49 -3.02
C SER A 44 -11.87 -3.50 -2.82
N ASP A 45 -12.46 -4.70 -2.81
CA ASP A 45 -13.84 -4.84 -2.41
C ASP A 45 -13.95 -4.61 -0.89
N LYS A 46 -14.98 -3.89 -0.47
CA LYS A 46 -15.22 -3.62 0.96
C LYS A 46 -15.40 -4.91 1.77
N SER A 47 -15.85 -5.99 1.14
CA SER A 47 -16.08 -7.27 1.79
C SER A 47 -14.83 -8.15 1.87
N ALA A 48 -13.74 -7.77 1.21
CA ALA A 48 -12.49 -8.53 1.30
C ALA A 48 -11.99 -8.57 2.75
N GLN A 49 -11.35 -9.67 3.13
CA GLN A 49 -10.89 -9.87 4.51
C GLN A 49 -9.92 -8.77 4.94
N HIS A 50 -8.96 -8.40 4.07
CA HIS A 50 -8.03 -7.32 4.39
C HIS A 50 -8.73 -5.96 4.54
N SER A 51 -9.80 -5.70 3.79
CA SER A 51 -10.59 -4.47 3.93
C SER A 51 -11.31 -4.43 5.27
N GLN A 52 -11.93 -5.53 5.67
CA GLN A 52 -12.59 -5.64 6.98
C GLN A 52 -11.57 -5.49 8.11
N ASN A 53 -10.38 -6.07 7.94
CA ASN A 53 -9.32 -5.97 8.94
C ASN A 53 -8.88 -4.52 9.15
N ILE A 54 -8.74 -3.75 8.08
CA ILE A 54 -8.36 -2.32 8.16
C ILE A 54 -9.44 -1.51 8.86
N ASP A 55 -10.71 -1.78 8.58
CA ASP A 55 -11.83 -1.07 9.22
C ASP A 55 -11.86 -1.32 10.74
N ARG A 56 -11.40 -2.48 11.19
CA ARG A 56 -11.35 -2.84 12.61
C ARG A 56 -10.07 -2.36 13.30
N SER A 57 -8.94 -2.50 12.61
CA SER A 57 -7.62 -2.14 13.14
C SER A 57 -6.77 -1.59 12.02
N ASP A 58 -6.37 -0.33 12.14
CA ASP A 58 -5.71 0.40 11.06
C ASP A 58 -4.23 0.05 10.89
N LYS A 59 -3.63 -0.69 11.82
CA LYS A 59 -2.21 -1.03 11.73
C LYS A 59 -1.95 -2.07 10.65
N VAL A 60 -1.04 -1.75 9.73
CA VAL A 60 -0.70 -2.62 8.61
C VAL A 60 0.80 -2.58 8.34
N GLN A 61 1.27 -3.56 7.58
CA GLN A 61 2.57 -3.51 6.94
C GLN A 61 2.39 -3.74 5.44
N PHE A 62 3.23 -3.09 4.67
CA PHE A 62 3.22 -3.23 3.21
C PHE A 62 4.65 -3.39 2.73
N VAL A 63 4.90 -4.41 1.92
CA VAL A 63 6.23 -4.62 1.37
C VAL A 63 6.18 -4.60 -0.15
N VAL A 64 7.16 -3.92 -0.75
CA VAL A 64 7.34 -3.85 -2.20
C VAL A 64 8.80 -4.22 -2.49
N TRP A 65 9.02 -5.06 -3.47
CA TRP A 65 10.37 -5.46 -3.86
C TRP A 65 10.50 -5.54 -5.37
N ASN A 66 11.73 -5.43 -5.86
CA ASN A 66 12.03 -5.52 -7.29
C ASN A 66 12.97 -6.71 -7.58
N GLU A 67 13.28 -6.89 -8.85
CA GLU A 67 14.14 -7.98 -9.29
C GLU A 67 15.62 -7.77 -8.92
N GLN A 68 16.01 -6.55 -8.57
CA GLN A 68 17.37 -6.22 -8.14
C GLN A 68 17.58 -6.49 -6.64
N LYS A 69 16.64 -7.18 -6.00
CA LYS A 69 16.69 -7.54 -4.57
C LYS A 69 16.68 -6.32 -3.64
N GLN A 70 16.04 -5.24 -4.08
CA GLN A 70 15.76 -4.08 -3.24
C GLN A 70 14.32 -4.19 -2.73
N ALA A 71 14.08 -3.78 -1.50
CA ALA A 71 12.76 -3.83 -0.90
C ALA A 71 12.45 -2.58 -0.08
N ILE A 72 11.17 -2.24 -0.05
CA ILE A 72 10.62 -1.20 0.80
C ILE A 72 9.67 -1.86 1.77
N TYR A 73 9.87 -1.65 3.06
CA TYR A 73 8.96 -2.07 4.12
C TYR A 73 8.28 -0.83 4.67
N LEU A 74 6.94 -0.81 4.62
CA LEU A 74 6.15 0.26 5.25
C LEU A 74 5.50 -0.30 6.51
N ASP A 75 5.84 0.27 7.66
CA ASP A 75 5.20 -0.02 8.93
C ASP A 75 4.30 1.17 9.25
N THR A 76 2.99 1.02 9.06
CA THR A 76 2.12 2.18 8.89
C THR A 76 0.69 1.90 9.30
N THR A 77 -0.18 2.85 9.02
CA THR A 77 -1.62 2.72 9.20
C THR A 77 -2.33 2.93 7.86
N ALA A 78 -3.45 2.24 7.70
CA ALA A 78 -4.27 2.34 6.50
C ALA A 78 -5.68 2.82 6.84
N SER A 79 -6.31 3.47 5.88
CA SER A 79 -7.68 3.97 6.02
C SER A 79 -8.35 4.01 4.65
N ARG A 80 -9.68 4.19 4.65
CA ARG A 80 -10.41 4.47 3.41
C ARG A 80 -10.04 5.84 2.90
N VAL A 81 -9.92 5.96 1.58
CA VAL A 81 -9.82 7.27 0.92
C VAL A 81 -11.17 7.95 0.98
N GLY A 82 -11.19 9.21 1.40
CA GLY A 82 -12.42 10.01 1.47
C GLY A 82 -12.98 10.31 0.08
N ALA A 83 -14.27 10.60 0.03
CA ALA A 83 -14.97 10.86 -1.23
C ALA A 83 -14.37 12.06 -1.99
N ASP A 84 -13.89 13.07 -1.28
CA ASP A 84 -13.30 14.26 -1.89
C ASP A 84 -11.98 14.00 -2.61
N ASP A 85 -11.25 12.97 -2.19
CA ASP A 85 -9.95 12.63 -2.75
C ASP A 85 -10.01 11.47 -3.75
N GLU A 86 -11.16 10.81 -3.88
CA GLU A 86 -11.28 9.59 -4.68
C GLU A 86 -10.90 9.80 -6.15
N ALA A 87 -11.34 10.90 -6.75
CA ALA A 87 -11.08 11.14 -8.18
C ALA A 87 -9.58 11.27 -8.46
N ASP A 88 -8.85 11.99 -7.61
CA ASP A 88 -7.40 12.19 -7.77
C ASP A 88 -6.64 10.88 -7.52
N VAL A 89 -7.04 10.12 -6.52
CA VAL A 89 -6.45 8.82 -6.20
C VAL A 89 -6.67 7.84 -7.35
N ARG A 90 -7.89 7.77 -7.87
CA ARG A 90 -8.24 6.94 -9.02
C ARG A 90 -7.37 7.29 -10.24
N ALA A 91 -7.16 8.57 -10.49
CA ALA A 91 -6.33 9.03 -11.60
C ALA A 91 -4.87 8.56 -11.44
N SER A 92 -4.29 8.68 -10.26
CA SER A 92 -2.92 8.21 -9.98
C SER A 92 -2.79 6.70 -10.16
N TYR A 93 -3.77 5.95 -9.65
CA TYR A 93 -3.82 4.50 -9.75
C TYR A 93 -3.91 4.05 -11.22
N SER A 94 -4.85 4.63 -11.96
CA SER A 94 -5.07 4.30 -13.37
C SER A 94 -3.86 4.65 -14.23
N LYS A 95 -3.24 5.81 -13.98
CA LYS A 95 -2.07 6.25 -14.73
C LYS A 95 -0.90 5.28 -14.59
N LYS A 96 -0.60 4.85 -13.37
CA LYS A 96 0.50 3.91 -13.13
C LYS A 96 0.24 2.56 -13.77
N LEU A 97 -0.98 2.05 -13.68
CA LEU A 97 -1.32 0.69 -14.10
C LEU A 97 -1.85 0.60 -15.53
N GLY A 98 -1.65 1.66 -16.33
CA GLY A 98 -2.03 1.65 -17.75
C GLY A 98 -3.53 1.50 -18.00
N GLY A 99 -4.35 2.05 -17.11
CA GLY A 99 -5.81 1.96 -17.20
C GLY A 99 -6.40 0.71 -16.56
N PHE A 100 -5.57 -0.20 -16.01
CA PHE A 100 -6.09 -1.37 -15.31
C PHE A 100 -6.91 -0.95 -14.09
N MET A 101 -8.11 -1.50 -13.97
CA MET A 101 -9.00 -1.26 -12.83
C MET A 101 -9.72 -2.58 -12.52
N PRO A 102 -9.53 -3.16 -11.31
CA PRO A 102 -10.24 -4.36 -10.93
C PRO A 102 -11.76 -4.12 -10.90
N ASN A 103 -12.51 -5.14 -11.29
CA ASN A 103 -13.97 -5.09 -11.31
C ASN A 103 -14.54 -5.70 -10.03
N PHE A 104 -14.69 -4.89 -8.99
CA PHE A 104 -15.28 -5.31 -7.72
C PHE A 104 -16.74 -4.90 -7.64
N THR A 105 -17.53 -5.64 -6.87
CA THR A 105 -18.95 -5.32 -6.63
C THR A 105 -19.10 -4.04 -5.79
N ASN A 106 -18.30 -3.93 -4.73
CA ASN A 106 -18.32 -2.77 -3.83
C ASN A 106 -16.91 -2.19 -3.70
N PRO A 107 -16.40 -1.51 -4.76
CA PRO A 107 -15.03 -1.01 -4.74
C PRO A 107 -14.85 0.13 -3.74
N GLN A 108 -13.70 0.14 -3.10
CA GLN A 108 -13.27 1.21 -2.21
C GLN A 108 -11.79 1.43 -2.36
N PHE A 109 -11.35 2.66 -2.50
CA PHE A 109 -9.93 2.99 -2.42
C PHE A 109 -9.49 3.09 -0.98
N TYR A 110 -8.32 2.54 -0.72
CA TYR A 110 -7.64 2.59 0.58
C TYR A 110 -6.30 3.27 0.41
N GLN A 111 -5.78 3.80 1.50
CA GLN A 111 -4.48 4.47 1.50
C GLN A 111 -3.69 4.10 2.74
N ALA A 112 -2.37 4.16 2.63
CA ALA A 112 -1.46 3.99 3.75
C ALA A 112 -0.32 5.00 3.61
N LYS A 113 0.06 5.62 4.71
CA LYS A 113 1.15 6.61 4.73
C LYS A 113 2.48 5.91 4.46
N ILE A 114 3.35 6.56 3.69
CA ILE A 114 4.70 6.05 3.46
C ILE A 114 5.58 6.32 4.69
N GLY A 115 5.43 7.47 5.32
CA GLY A 115 6.20 7.82 6.50
C GLY A 115 7.63 8.22 6.20
N GLN A 116 8.51 8.01 7.17
CA GLN A 116 9.92 8.39 7.10
C GLN A 116 10.80 7.16 7.20
N ILE A 117 11.95 7.20 6.53
CA ILE A 117 12.93 6.12 6.62
C ILE A 117 13.46 6.01 8.06
N ASP A 118 13.50 4.79 8.56
CA ASP A 118 14.12 4.47 9.84
C ASP A 118 15.52 3.91 9.58
N GLU A 119 16.52 4.74 9.81
CA GLU A 119 17.91 4.38 9.54
C GLU A 119 18.40 3.23 10.43
N ASN A 120 17.82 3.09 11.61
CA ASN A 120 18.24 2.04 12.56
C ASN A 120 17.81 0.63 12.12
N SER A 121 16.73 0.53 11.37
CA SER A 121 16.19 -0.75 10.89
C SER A 121 16.35 -0.93 9.38
N THR A 122 16.92 0.04 8.68
CA THR A 122 17.25 -0.08 7.27
C THR A 122 18.55 -0.89 7.14
N THR A 123 18.56 -1.90 6.28
CA THR A 123 19.69 -2.80 6.09
C THR A 123 20.01 -2.92 4.60
N GLY A 124 21.08 -2.25 4.16
CA GLY A 124 21.52 -2.35 2.77
C GLY A 124 20.42 -1.96 1.79
N ASN A 125 19.96 -2.91 1.00
CA ASN A 125 18.92 -2.70 -0.03
C ASN A 125 17.48 -2.81 0.51
N TRP A 126 17.32 -2.97 1.81
CA TRP A 126 16.01 -3.13 2.45
C TRP A 126 15.71 -1.88 3.27
N LEU A 127 14.93 -0.99 2.68
CA LEU A 127 14.61 0.31 3.27
C LEU A 127 13.34 0.19 4.11
N HIS A 128 13.43 0.55 5.38
CA HIS A 128 12.32 0.47 6.30
C HIS A 128 11.77 1.88 6.58
N PHE A 129 10.49 2.08 6.34
CA PHE A 129 9.78 3.33 6.57
C PHE A 129 8.76 3.13 7.69
N VAL A 130 8.63 4.14 8.54
CA VAL A 130 7.68 4.14 9.65
C VAL A 130 6.84 5.40 9.59
N ALA A 131 5.56 5.23 9.70
CA ALA A 131 4.61 6.34 9.75
C ALA A 131 3.99 6.50 11.13
#